data_4727e1e20bfdebbacf8cdf14c3033381
#
_entry.id   4727e1e20bfdebbacf8cdf14c3033381
#
_cell.length_a   1.000
_cell.length_b   1.000
_cell.length_c   1.000
_cell.angle_alpha   90.00
_cell.angle_beta   90.00
_cell.angle_gamma   90.00
#
_symmetry.space_group_name_H-M   'P 1'
#
loop_
_entity.id
_entity.type
_entity.pdbx_description
1 polymer ?
#
loop_
_entity_poly.entity_id
_entity_poly.type
_entity_poly.pdbx_seq_one_letter_code
_entity_poly.pdbx_strand_id
1 'polypeptide(L)'
;MNKKTRIRSLFPDARLRYDEAMALTLDSMRAWGPNHSVWVIAWSGGKDSTTLLTVILHLLSEGLLDPPERMIVCYADTRMELPPLAHTAQSLLKRLRAEGVEGRTVMAPMDKRYFVYLLGRGVPPPNNNTFRWCTRQIKVDPMETEIKRVVAGAGGNVLMLTGVRQGESAIRDGRITMSCSKDGDECGQGWYQQMT
;
A
#
# COMPACT_ATOMS: atom_id res chain seq x y z
N MET A 1 -22.26 4.75 -26.69
CA MET A 1 -20.92 4.14 -26.46
C MET A 1 -19.89 5.02 -27.13
N ASN A 2 -19.28 5.89 -26.39
CA ASN A 2 -18.31 6.84 -26.93
C ASN A 2 -16.90 6.29 -26.65
N LYS A 3 -16.30 5.64 -27.67
CA LYS A 3 -14.91 5.24 -27.63
C LYS A 3 -14.07 6.52 -27.63
N LYS A 4 -13.67 7.00 -26.46
CA LYS A 4 -12.60 8.00 -26.36
C LYS A 4 -11.35 7.39 -26.98
N THR A 5 -11.01 7.86 -28.16
CA THR A 5 -9.76 7.52 -28.84
C THR A 5 -8.62 7.87 -27.91
N ARG A 6 -8.00 6.87 -27.32
CA ARG A 6 -6.77 7.06 -26.54
C ARG A 6 -5.72 7.61 -27.51
N ILE A 7 -5.43 8.87 -27.42
CA ILE A 7 -4.28 9.46 -28.12
C ILE A 7 -3.06 8.75 -27.53
N ARG A 8 -2.48 7.84 -28.30
CA ARG A 8 -1.17 7.27 -27.97
C ARG A 8 -0.20 8.43 -28.03
N SER A 9 0.25 8.89 -26.87
CA SER A 9 1.36 9.83 -26.78
C SER A 9 2.56 9.24 -27.54
N LEU A 10 3.24 10.07 -28.33
CA LEU A 10 4.52 9.72 -28.95
C LEU A 10 5.61 9.44 -27.90
N PHE A 11 5.34 9.79 -26.65
CA PHE A 11 6.21 9.56 -25.50
C PHE A 11 5.58 8.45 -24.63
N PRO A 12 6.25 7.32 -24.44
CA PRO A 12 5.74 6.21 -23.60
C PRO A 12 5.51 6.60 -22.13
N ASP A 13 6.03 7.76 -21.71
CA ASP A 13 5.92 8.32 -20.36
C ASP A 13 4.79 9.36 -20.22
N ALA A 14 3.76 9.34 -21.06
CA ALA A 14 2.62 10.25 -20.91
C ALA A 14 1.95 9.99 -19.55
N ARG A 15 2.33 10.82 -18.58
CA ARG A 15 1.72 10.82 -17.25
C ARG A 15 0.30 11.37 -17.38
N LEU A 16 -0.62 10.74 -16.68
CA LEU A 16 -1.96 11.28 -16.51
C LEU A 16 -1.87 12.67 -15.89
N ARG A 17 -2.74 13.55 -16.32
CA ARG A 17 -2.93 14.83 -15.66
C ARG A 17 -3.51 14.57 -14.27
N TYR A 18 -3.34 15.55 -13.38
CA TYR A 18 -3.83 15.42 -12.00
C TYR A 18 -5.34 15.13 -11.93
N ASP A 19 -6.14 15.89 -12.72
CA ASP A 19 -7.59 15.72 -12.82
C ASP A 19 -8.00 14.33 -13.33
N GLU A 20 -7.28 13.80 -14.32
CA GLU A 20 -7.52 12.46 -14.86
C GLU A 20 -7.16 11.37 -13.82
N ALA A 21 -6.04 11.54 -13.12
CA ALA A 21 -5.62 10.60 -12.08
C ALA A 21 -6.61 10.59 -10.90
N MET A 22 -7.09 11.77 -10.49
CA MET A 22 -8.11 11.90 -9.44
C MET A 22 -9.43 11.26 -9.84
N ALA A 23 -9.89 11.49 -11.07
CA ALA A 23 -11.12 10.89 -11.60
C ALA A 23 -11.03 9.36 -11.63
N LEU A 24 -9.92 8.81 -12.14
CA LEU A 24 -9.70 7.36 -12.16
C LEU A 24 -9.65 6.75 -10.75
N THR A 25 -9.00 7.43 -9.81
CA THR A 25 -8.96 6.97 -8.42
C THR A 25 -10.35 6.98 -7.79
N LEU A 26 -11.13 8.03 -8.03
CA LEU A 26 -12.50 8.14 -7.55
C LEU A 26 -13.40 7.06 -8.14
N ASP A 27 -13.31 6.83 -9.46
CA ASP A 27 -14.10 5.80 -10.14
C ASP A 27 -13.76 4.40 -9.60
N SER A 28 -12.47 4.12 -9.38
CA SER A 28 -12.02 2.88 -8.77
C SER A 28 -12.55 2.72 -7.35
N MET A 29 -12.44 3.74 -6.52
CA MET A 29 -12.91 3.69 -5.14
C MET A 29 -14.44 3.56 -5.05
N ARG A 30 -15.19 4.14 -5.97
CA ARG A 30 -16.65 3.97 -6.05
C ARG A 30 -17.07 2.58 -6.51
N ALA A 31 -16.26 1.94 -7.36
CA ALA A 31 -16.52 0.59 -7.82
C ALA A 31 -16.28 -0.46 -6.71
N TRP A 32 -15.22 -0.28 -5.93
CA TRP A 32 -14.77 -1.30 -4.97
C TRP A 32 -15.06 -0.97 -3.51
N GLY A 33 -15.00 0.30 -3.13
CA GLY A 33 -15.14 0.76 -1.75
C GLY A 33 -16.42 0.25 -1.06
N PRO A 34 -17.62 0.42 -1.67
CA PRO A 34 -18.89 0.04 -1.04
C PRO A 34 -19.02 -1.46 -0.71
N ASN A 35 -18.27 -2.31 -1.39
CA ASN A 35 -18.30 -3.75 -1.18
C ASN A 35 -17.45 -4.23 0.00
N HIS A 36 -16.70 -3.29 0.66
CA HIS A 36 -15.74 -3.62 1.69
C HIS A 36 -15.95 -2.73 2.92
N SER A 37 -16.32 -3.32 4.04
CA SER A 37 -16.54 -2.58 5.29
C SER A 37 -15.23 -2.12 5.95
N VAL A 38 -14.11 -2.75 5.63
CA VAL A 38 -12.80 -2.43 6.20
C VAL A 38 -11.82 -2.09 5.10
N TRP A 39 -11.21 -0.90 5.19
CA TRP A 39 -10.12 -0.48 4.28
C TRP A 39 -8.80 -0.49 5.02
N VAL A 40 -7.79 -1.11 4.41
CA VAL A 40 -6.42 -1.13 4.93
C VAL A 40 -5.51 -0.40 3.96
N ILE A 41 -4.88 0.67 4.41
CA ILE A 41 -3.90 1.43 3.64
C ILE A 41 -2.50 0.99 4.08
N ALA A 42 -1.74 0.36 3.18
CA ALA A 42 -0.34 0.05 3.42
C ALA A 42 0.51 1.30 3.18
N TRP A 43 0.96 1.90 4.27
CA TRP A 43 1.72 3.15 4.24
C TRP A 43 3.16 2.93 4.65
N SER A 44 4.10 3.36 3.83
CA SER A 44 5.55 3.21 4.08
C SER A 44 6.24 4.53 4.47
N GLY A 45 5.50 5.64 4.56
CA GLY A 45 6.08 6.97 4.71
C GLY A 45 6.74 7.51 3.44
N GLY A 46 6.79 6.73 2.37
CA GLY A 46 7.30 7.16 1.07
C GLY A 46 6.28 8.00 0.30
N LYS A 47 6.75 8.72 -0.74
CA LYS A 47 5.92 9.64 -1.53
C LYS A 47 4.66 9.01 -2.10
N ASP A 48 4.78 7.83 -2.74
CA ASP A 48 3.67 7.21 -3.47
C ASP A 48 2.56 6.75 -2.50
N SER A 49 2.93 6.10 -1.39
CA SER A 49 1.99 5.67 -0.36
C SER A 49 1.38 6.85 0.42
N THR A 50 2.12 7.94 0.58
CA THR A 50 1.61 9.17 1.20
C THR A 50 0.66 9.90 0.27
N THR A 51 0.94 9.95 -1.04
CA THR A 51 0.01 10.49 -2.03
C THR A 51 -1.31 9.73 -2.00
N LEU A 52 -1.26 8.39 -2.03
CA LEU A 52 -2.48 7.57 -1.92
C LEU A 52 -3.28 7.90 -0.67
N LEU A 53 -2.63 7.87 0.51
CA LEU A 53 -3.28 8.19 1.78
C LEU A 53 -3.92 9.59 1.75
N THR A 54 -3.21 10.59 1.24
CA THR A 54 -3.72 11.97 1.14
C THR A 54 -4.92 12.06 0.20
N VAL A 55 -4.87 11.39 -0.95
CA VAL A 55 -5.97 11.38 -1.92
C VAL A 55 -7.20 10.73 -1.31
N ILE A 56 -7.09 9.58 -0.67
CA ILE A 56 -8.22 8.90 -0.03
C ILE A 56 -8.84 9.78 1.08
N LEU A 57 -8.02 10.35 1.95
CA LEU A 57 -8.51 11.24 3.01
C LEU A 57 -9.19 12.49 2.44
N HIS A 58 -8.65 13.06 1.35
CA HIS A 58 -9.26 14.20 0.68
C HIS A 58 -10.63 13.84 0.08
N LEU A 59 -10.72 12.71 -0.64
CA LEU A 59 -11.99 12.27 -1.23
C LEU A 59 -13.07 11.99 -0.17
N LEU A 60 -12.68 11.48 0.99
CA LEU A 60 -13.58 11.30 2.14
C LEU A 60 -14.00 12.64 2.75
N SER A 61 -13.06 13.58 2.93
CA SER A 61 -13.35 14.91 3.53
C SER A 61 -14.25 15.78 2.65
N GLU A 62 -14.15 15.63 1.31
CA GLU A 62 -15.02 16.32 0.35
C GLU A 62 -16.39 15.64 0.15
N GLY A 63 -16.63 14.52 0.84
CA GLY A 63 -17.87 13.76 0.70
C GLY A 63 -18.05 13.11 -0.68
N LEU A 64 -16.95 12.90 -1.42
CA LEU A 64 -16.97 12.26 -2.74
C LEU A 64 -16.95 10.74 -2.65
N LEU A 65 -16.57 10.20 -1.49
CA LEU A 65 -16.62 8.78 -1.14
C LEU A 65 -17.33 8.60 0.19
N ASP A 66 -18.09 7.52 0.31
CA ASP A 66 -18.62 7.08 1.58
C ASP A 66 -17.51 6.44 2.43
N PRO A 67 -17.40 6.78 3.72
CA PRO A 67 -16.38 6.19 4.58
C PRO A 67 -16.69 4.71 4.84
N PRO A 68 -15.64 3.85 4.94
CA PRO A 68 -15.83 2.48 5.40
C PRO A 68 -16.21 2.48 6.89
N GLU A 69 -16.71 1.36 7.40
CA GLU A 69 -16.93 1.17 8.84
C GLU A 69 -15.62 1.29 9.64
N ARG A 70 -14.51 0.82 9.04
CA ARG A 70 -13.17 0.93 9.63
C ARG A 70 -12.14 1.26 8.58
N MET A 71 -11.32 2.26 8.87
CA MET A 71 -10.14 2.59 8.06
C MET A 71 -8.87 2.40 8.90
N ILE A 72 -7.96 1.56 8.42
CA ILE A 72 -6.72 1.20 9.10
C ILE A 72 -5.53 1.63 8.25
N VAL A 73 -4.64 2.42 8.80
CA VAL A 73 -3.37 2.78 8.16
C VAL A 73 -2.24 1.99 8.81
N CYS A 74 -1.66 1.05 8.08
CA CYS A 74 -0.56 0.21 8.53
C CYS A 74 0.78 0.78 8.09
N TYR A 75 1.57 1.27 9.01
CA TYR A 75 2.93 1.74 8.78
C TYR A 75 3.94 0.61 9.03
N ALA A 76 4.70 0.24 8.00
CA ALA A 76 5.78 -0.72 8.12
C ALA A 76 7.03 -0.05 8.69
N ASP A 77 7.27 -0.16 9.99
CA ASP A 77 8.49 0.29 10.67
C ASP A 77 9.56 -0.79 10.56
N THR A 78 10.49 -0.61 9.65
CA THR A 78 11.58 -1.57 9.42
C THR A 78 12.77 -1.37 10.37
N ARG A 79 12.76 -0.29 11.14
CA ARG A 79 13.89 0.18 11.97
C ARG A 79 15.13 0.55 11.15
N MET A 80 14.94 0.79 9.85
CA MET A 80 16.00 1.19 8.91
C MET A 80 15.74 2.58 8.32
N GLU A 81 14.65 3.23 8.68
CA GLU A 81 14.32 4.57 8.26
C GLU A 81 15.26 5.60 8.89
N LEU A 82 15.54 6.67 8.14
CA LEU A 82 16.24 7.83 8.70
C LEU A 82 15.42 8.42 9.86
N PRO A 83 16.06 8.82 10.97
CA PRO A 83 15.36 9.31 12.16
C PRO A 83 14.31 10.40 11.90
N PRO A 84 14.54 11.41 11.03
CA PRO A 84 13.53 12.41 10.70
C PRO A 84 12.29 11.80 10.02
N LEU A 85 12.47 10.82 9.14
CA LEU A 85 11.36 10.14 8.46
C LEU A 85 10.55 9.28 9.43
N ALA A 86 11.24 8.54 10.30
CA ALA A 86 10.59 7.75 11.35
C ALA A 86 9.77 8.64 12.30
N HIS A 87 10.33 9.78 12.72
CA HIS A 87 9.63 10.75 13.56
C HIS A 87 8.39 11.33 12.86
N THR A 88 8.52 11.73 11.60
CA THR A 88 7.40 12.23 10.79
C THR A 88 6.30 11.18 10.66
N ALA A 89 6.68 9.93 10.41
CA ALA A 89 5.73 8.83 10.31
C ALA A 89 4.94 8.61 11.61
N GLN A 90 5.62 8.58 12.75
CA GLN A 90 4.95 8.43 14.04
C GLN A 90 4.04 9.63 14.38
N SER A 91 4.48 10.84 14.05
CA SER A 91 3.68 12.07 14.22
C SER A 91 2.42 12.05 13.36
N LEU A 92 2.51 11.61 12.11
CA LEU A 92 1.36 11.47 11.24
C LEU A 92 0.38 10.41 11.76
N LEU A 93 0.87 9.24 12.17
CA LEU A 93 0.01 8.21 12.77
C LEU A 93 -0.71 8.70 14.02
N LYS A 94 -0.05 9.51 14.84
CA LYS A 94 -0.69 10.12 16.02
C LYS A 94 -1.81 11.07 15.62
N ARG A 95 -1.61 11.90 14.59
CA ARG A 95 -2.66 12.79 14.05
C ARG A 95 -3.82 11.99 13.45
N LEU A 96 -3.56 10.97 12.65
CA LEU A 96 -4.60 10.11 12.08
C LEU A 96 -5.48 9.48 13.18
N ARG A 97 -4.87 9.01 14.27
CA ARG A 97 -5.61 8.46 15.42
C ARG A 97 -6.49 9.53 16.10
N ALA A 98 -6.02 10.76 16.17
CA ALA A 98 -6.82 11.86 16.72
C ALA A 98 -8.04 12.20 15.85
N GLU A 99 -7.96 11.95 14.54
CA GLU A 99 -9.05 12.11 13.57
C GLU A 99 -9.93 10.86 13.42
N GLY A 100 -9.76 9.86 14.29
CA GLY A 100 -10.57 8.65 14.28
C GLY A 100 -10.10 7.55 13.31
N VAL A 101 -8.97 7.74 12.63
CA VAL A 101 -8.38 6.72 11.75
C VAL A 101 -7.49 5.78 12.56
N GLU A 102 -7.68 4.48 12.41
CA GLU A 102 -6.89 3.47 13.12
C GLU A 102 -5.47 3.36 12.55
N GLY A 103 -4.51 4.04 13.17
CA GLY A 103 -3.10 3.95 12.79
C GLY A 103 -2.39 2.80 13.50
N ARG A 104 -1.74 1.90 12.75
CA ARG A 104 -0.96 0.77 13.28
C ARG A 104 0.49 0.86 12.84
N THR A 105 1.41 0.59 13.78
CA THR A 105 2.83 0.40 13.48
C THR A 105 3.10 -1.10 13.43
N VAL A 106 3.51 -1.57 12.25
CA VAL A 106 3.80 -2.98 11.99
C VAL A 106 5.32 -3.16 11.93
N MET A 107 5.84 -4.07 12.73
CA MET A 107 7.27 -4.26 12.90
C MET A 107 7.63 -5.74 12.97
N ALA A 108 8.78 -6.10 12.42
CA ALA A 108 9.30 -7.45 12.55
C ALA A 108 9.57 -7.81 14.03
N PRO A 109 9.36 -9.07 14.43
CA PRO A 109 9.80 -9.57 15.74
C PRO A 109 11.28 -9.29 15.98
N MET A 110 11.69 -9.17 17.24
CA MET A 110 13.03 -8.74 17.62
C MET A 110 14.13 -9.56 16.92
N ASP A 111 13.99 -10.88 16.93
CA ASP A 111 14.93 -11.84 16.36
C ASP A 111 15.02 -11.78 14.81
N LYS A 112 14.05 -11.13 14.16
CA LYS A 112 13.99 -10.94 12.69
C LYS A 112 14.32 -9.53 12.26
N ARG A 113 14.60 -8.59 13.18
CA ARG A 113 15.00 -7.23 12.83
C ARG A 113 16.34 -7.21 12.14
N TYR A 114 16.57 -6.25 11.26
CA TYR A 114 17.72 -6.20 10.36
C TYR A 114 19.07 -6.39 11.10
N PHE A 115 19.38 -5.53 12.06
CA PHE A 115 20.67 -5.59 12.77
C PHE A 115 20.78 -6.81 13.70
N VAL A 116 19.68 -7.24 14.30
CA VAL A 116 19.69 -8.45 15.14
C VAL A 116 19.96 -9.69 14.29
N TYR A 117 19.39 -9.75 13.10
CA TYR A 117 19.61 -10.85 12.17
C TYR A 117 21.02 -10.84 11.58
N LEU A 118 21.50 -9.65 11.18
CA LEU A 118 22.84 -9.46 10.62
C LEU A 118 23.93 -9.75 11.66
N LEU A 119 23.90 -9.04 12.79
CA LEU A 119 24.96 -9.07 13.81
C LEU A 119 24.78 -10.20 14.82
N GLY A 120 23.55 -10.48 15.23
CA GLY A 120 23.27 -11.50 16.25
C GLY A 120 23.28 -12.93 15.69
N ARG A 121 22.92 -13.11 14.41
CA ARG A 121 22.92 -14.43 13.75
C ARG A 121 24.03 -14.61 12.73
N GLY A 122 24.84 -13.59 12.48
CA GLY A 122 25.95 -13.65 11.51
C GLY A 122 25.50 -13.86 10.06
N VAL A 123 24.27 -13.48 9.73
CA VAL A 123 23.74 -13.62 8.36
C VAL A 123 24.39 -12.57 7.48
N PRO A 124 24.91 -12.92 6.30
CA PRO A 124 25.52 -11.95 5.40
C PRO A 124 24.55 -10.81 5.02
N PRO A 125 25.07 -9.59 4.79
CA PRO A 125 24.25 -8.48 4.34
C PRO A 125 23.54 -8.81 3.01
N PRO A 126 22.30 -8.31 2.80
CA PRO A 126 21.59 -8.58 1.57
C PRO A 126 22.28 -7.90 0.38
N ASN A 127 22.17 -8.52 -0.79
CA ASN A 127 22.64 -7.95 -2.04
C ASN A 127 21.44 -7.65 -2.99
N ASN A 128 21.69 -6.89 -4.06
CA ASN A 128 20.63 -6.45 -4.95
C ASN A 128 20.06 -7.55 -5.86
N ASN A 129 20.78 -8.63 -6.08
CA ASN A 129 20.46 -9.58 -7.14
C ASN A 129 19.84 -10.89 -6.62
N THR A 130 20.53 -11.58 -5.72
CA THR A 130 20.19 -12.97 -5.37
C THR A 130 19.78 -13.15 -3.90
N PHE A 131 20.32 -12.35 -3.01
CA PHE A 131 20.15 -12.53 -1.57
C PHE A 131 19.46 -11.33 -0.92
N ARG A 132 18.13 -11.24 -1.10
CA ARG A 132 17.28 -10.12 -0.66
C ARG A 132 16.36 -10.48 0.50
N TRP A 133 16.88 -11.17 1.50
CA TRP A 133 16.09 -11.61 2.66
C TRP A 133 15.42 -10.47 3.43
N CYS A 134 16.04 -9.29 3.46
CA CYS A 134 15.58 -8.18 4.29
C CYS A 134 14.17 -7.71 3.93
N THR A 135 13.86 -7.50 2.65
CA THR A 135 12.55 -6.96 2.24
C THR A 135 11.40 -7.83 2.72
N ARG A 136 11.52 -9.14 2.53
CA ARG A 136 10.50 -10.07 2.96
C ARG A 136 10.39 -10.10 4.47
N GLN A 137 11.50 -10.32 5.16
CA GLN A 137 11.55 -10.57 6.59
C GLN A 137 11.15 -9.36 7.45
N ILE A 138 11.59 -8.12 7.09
CA ILE A 138 11.35 -6.95 7.94
C ILE A 138 10.16 -6.09 7.49
N LYS A 139 9.60 -6.35 6.28
CA LYS A 139 8.50 -5.56 5.74
C LYS A 139 7.32 -6.42 5.32
N VAL A 140 7.52 -7.41 4.42
CA VAL A 140 6.40 -8.16 3.83
C VAL A 140 5.77 -9.10 4.85
N ASP A 141 6.54 -9.98 5.48
CA ASP A 141 6.02 -10.98 6.43
C ASP A 141 5.29 -10.34 7.64
N PRO A 142 5.81 -9.26 8.29
CA PRO A 142 5.09 -8.58 9.35
C PRO A 142 3.77 -7.96 8.86
N MET A 143 3.78 -7.32 7.67
CA MET A 143 2.59 -6.72 7.09
C MET A 143 1.55 -7.77 6.74
N GLU A 144 1.96 -8.87 6.12
CA GLU A 144 1.09 -10.01 5.82
C GLU A 144 0.44 -10.57 7.09
N THR A 145 1.22 -10.74 8.16
CA THR A 145 0.70 -11.21 9.45
C THR A 145 -0.36 -10.26 10.01
N GLU A 146 -0.13 -8.95 9.91
CA GLU A 146 -1.08 -7.96 10.40
C GLU A 146 -2.35 -7.91 9.54
N ILE A 147 -2.22 -8.00 8.22
CA ILE A 147 -3.37 -8.04 7.30
C ILE A 147 -4.22 -9.28 7.58
N LYS A 148 -3.60 -10.46 7.72
CA LYS A 148 -4.32 -11.70 8.08
C LYS A 148 -5.09 -11.55 9.40
N ARG A 149 -4.52 -10.85 10.38
CA ARG A 149 -5.22 -10.55 11.66
C ARG A 149 -6.42 -9.64 11.45
N VAL A 150 -6.28 -8.61 10.59
CA VAL A 150 -7.39 -7.72 10.24
C VAL A 150 -8.51 -8.48 9.53
N VAL A 151 -8.16 -9.29 8.53
CA VAL A 151 -9.12 -10.12 7.77
C VAL A 151 -9.88 -11.06 8.70
N ALA A 152 -9.17 -11.79 9.56
CA ALA A 152 -9.78 -12.70 10.52
C ALA A 152 -10.75 -11.99 11.48
N GLY A 153 -10.45 -10.75 11.85
CA GLY A 153 -11.29 -9.95 12.76
C GLY A 153 -12.42 -9.18 12.07
N ALA A 154 -12.38 -9.04 10.75
CA ALA A 154 -13.35 -8.22 10.01
C ALA A 154 -14.65 -8.97 9.66
N GLY A 155 -14.65 -10.30 9.69
CA GLY A 155 -15.82 -11.12 9.33
C GLY A 155 -16.29 -10.96 7.88
N GLY A 156 -15.52 -10.27 7.03
CA GLY A 156 -15.88 -9.95 5.65
C GLY A 156 -14.67 -9.55 4.79
N ASN A 157 -14.95 -9.07 3.61
CA ASN A 157 -13.94 -8.65 2.67
C ASN A 157 -13.24 -7.36 3.13
N VAL A 158 -11.92 -7.35 3.05
CA VAL A 158 -11.08 -6.21 3.37
C VAL A 158 -10.49 -5.64 2.09
N LEU A 159 -10.69 -4.36 1.83
CA LEU A 159 -10.06 -3.66 0.72
C LEU A 159 -8.66 -3.20 1.11
N MET A 160 -7.65 -3.69 0.43
CA MET A 160 -6.27 -3.26 0.63
C MET A 160 -5.86 -2.22 -0.41
N LEU A 161 -5.43 -1.07 0.07
CA LEU A 161 -4.99 0.05 -0.75
C LEU A 161 -3.47 0.20 -0.67
N THR A 162 -2.82 0.18 -1.82
CA THR A 162 -1.36 0.32 -1.93
C THR A 162 -0.98 1.38 -2.96
N GLY A 163 -0.06 2.27 -2.57
CA GLY A 163 0.51 3.25 -3.49
C GLY A 163 1.61 2.61 -4.34
N VAL A 164 1.25 2.14 -5.53
CA VAL A 164 2.18 1.53 -6.49
C VAL A 164 2.28 2.39 -7.74
N ARG A 165 3.48 2.55 -8.28
CA ARG A 165 3.74 3.30 -9.50
C ARG A 165 4.28 2.37 -10.58
N GLN A 166 3.68 2.44 -11.77
CA GLN A 166 4.26 1.81 -12.97
C GLN A 166 5.56 2.52 -13.39
N GLY A 167 6.47 1.78 -13.99
CA GLY A 167 7.77 2.29 -14.45
C GLY A 167 8.83 2.39 -13.35
N GLU A 168 8.58 1.85 -12.15
CA GLU A 168 9.58 1.83 -11.09
C GLU A 168 10.59 0.68 -11.25
N SER A 169 10.14 -0.48 -11.69
CA SER A 169 10.99 -1.59 -12.12
C SER A 169 10.20 -2.61 -12.93
N ALA A 170 10.82 -3.21 -13.95
CA ALA A 170 10.20 -4.23 -14.79
C ALA A 170 9.63 -5.41 -14.00
N ILE A 171 10.26 -5.80 -12.88
CA ILE A 171 9.78 -6.86 -11.99
C ILE A 171 8.48 -6.46 -11.28
N ARG A 172 8.36 -5.20 -10.84
CA ARG A 172 7.13 -4.69 -10.20
C ARG A 172 6.01 -4.54 -11.21
N ASP A 173 6.32 -3.99 -12.38
CA ASP A 173 5.36 -3.82 -13.47
C ASP A 173 4.79 -5.18 -13.93
N GLY A 174 5.64 -6.18 -14.06
CA GLY A 174 5.21 -7.55 -14.36
C GLY A 174 4.29 -8.14 -13.28
N ARG A 175 4.55 -7.88 -11.99
CA ARG A 175 3.67 -8.35 -10.91
C ARG A 175 2.32 -7.64 -10.91
N ILE A 176 2.28 -6.33 -11.15
CA ILE A 176 1.03 -5.57 -11.29
C ILE A 176 0.21 -6.14 -12.43
N THR A 177 0.82 -6.33 -13.61
CA THR A 177 0.15 -6.90 -14.78
C THR A 177 -0.39 -8.31 -14.50
N MET A 178 0.39 -9.16 -13.84
CA MET A 178 -0.03 -10.51 -13.45
C MET A 178 -1.19 -10.50 -12.44
N SER A 179 -1.18 -9.57 -11.50
CA SER A 179 -2.28 -9.42 -10.53
C SER A 179 -3.57 -9.00 -11.23
N CYS A 180 -3.49 -8.05 -12.16
CA CYS A 180 -4.64 -7.59 -12.94
C CYS A 180 -5.21 -8.66 -13.88
N SER A 181 -4.40 -9.59 -14.35
CA SER A 181 -4.82 -10.60 -15.35
C SER A 181 -5.48 -11.82 -14.73
N LYS A 182 -5.34 -12.07 -13.44
CA LYS A 182 -5.80 -13.30 -12.80
C LYS A 182 -7.31 -13.43 -12.69
N ASP A 183 -8.01 -12.34 -12.43
CA ASP A 183 -9.45 -12.38 -12.09
C ASP A 183 -10.29 -11.39 -12.91
N GLY A 184 -9.72 -10.68 -13.88
CA GLY A 184 -10.43 -9.66 -14.68
C GLY A 184 -10.80 -8.42 -13.88
N ASP A 185 -10.37 -8.31 -12.63
CA ASP A 185 -10.67 -7.25 -11.69
C ASP A 185 -9.54 -6.21 -11.63
N GLU A 186 -9.74 -5.14 -10.87
CA GLU A 186 -8.75 -4.08 -10.74
C GLU A 186 -7.45 -4.54 -10.06
N CYS A 187 -6.35 -3.91 -10.46
CA CYS A 187 -4.98 -4.28 -10.08
C CYS A 187 -4.73 -4.35 -8.56
N GLY A 188 -5.51 -3.67 -7.76
CA GLY A 188 -5.37 -3.68 -6.30
C GLY A 188 -5.84 -4.97 -5.63
N GLN A 189 -6.84 -5.63 -6.18
CA GLN A 189 -7.43 -6.82 -5.57
C GLN A 189 -6.56 -8.07 -5.72
N GLY A 190 -5.91 -8.26 -6.86
CA GLY A 190 -5.08 -9.43 -7.10
C GLY A 190 -3.94 -9.58 -6.08
N TRP A 191 -3.41 -8.47 -5.57
CA TRP A 191 -2.38 -8.53 -4.54
C TRP A 191 -2.93 -8.96 -3.17
N TYR A 192 -4.09 -8.48 -2.81
CA TYR A 192 -4.78 -8.86 -1.57
C TYR A 192 -5.15 -10.34 -1.57
N GLN A 193 -5.68 -10.86 -2.65
CA GLN A 193 -6.04 -12.28 -2.79
C GLN A 193 -4.84 -13.22 -2.71
N GLN A 194 -3.63 -12.77 -3.08
CA GLN A 194 -2.40 -13.53 -2.93
C GLN A 194 -1.89 -13.61 -1.48
N MET A 195 -2.40 -12.76 -0.59
CA MET A 195 -2.00 -12.71 0.81
C MET A 195 -2.95 -13.46 1.75
N THR A 196 -4.13 -13.84 1.26
CA THR A 196 -5.10 -14.66 2.00
C THR A 196 -4.93 -16.12 1.69
#